data_550a37143542e8b1bd2866479f7460ed
#
_entry.id   550a37143542e8b1bd2866479f7460ed
#
_cell.length_a   1.000
_cell.length_b   1.000
_cell.length_c   1.000
_cell.angle_alpha   90.00
_cell.angle_beta   90.00
_cell.angle_gamma   90.00
#
_symmetry.space_group_name_H-M   'P 1'
#
loop_
_entity.id
_entity.type
_entity.pdbx_description
1 polymer ?
#
loop_
_entity_poly.entity_id
_entity_poly.type
_entity_poly.pdbx_seq_one_letter_code
_entity_poly.pdbx_strand_id
1 'polypeptide(L)'
;MVSRQVNSETGVVQIVVTANKSMSWRANVILAACIGATSLVFGGVIASFGFWMVLPFAGLEFLLVVFCLGRAYQKLGYMEVISRKGDILLVESGFDRPVKTSELPSHWTEVKFEDPPSAFDVGRLMLQCSGKSLEIGQALGKEEKRVLYREVLHCLRFDQPDLRLIS
;
A
#
# COMPACT_ATOMS: atom_id res chain seq x y z
N MET A 1 2.26 -4.45 5.39
CA MET A 1 2.06 -5.57 6.34
C MET A 1 0.92 -6.43 5.83
N VAL A 2 1.11 -7.74 5.78
CA VAL A 2 0.09 -8.69 5.32
C VAL A 2 -0.46 -9.40 6.55
N SER A 3 -1.78 -9.37 6.75
CA SER A 3 -2.45 -10.07 7.84
C SER A 3 -3.56 -10.95 7.28
N ARG A 4 -3.56 -12.23 7.68
CA ARG A 4 -4.61 -13.18 7.36
C ARG A 4 -5.62 -13.20 8.50
N GLN A 5 -6.88 -13.01 8.21
CA GLN A 5 -7.98 -13.16 9.13
C GLN A 5 -8.95 -14.19 8.57
N VAL A 6 -9.32 -15.15 9.40
CA VAL A 6 -10.35 -16.14 9.06
C VAL A 6 -11.58 -15.79 9.89
N ASN A 7 -12.65 -15.44 9.25
CA ASN A 7 -13.91 -15.21 9.93
C ASN A 7 -14.54 -16.58 10.22
N SER A 8 -14.52 -16.97 11.51
CA SER A 8 -14.99 -18.27 11.97
C SER A 8 -16.49 -18.50 11.76
N GLU A 9 -17.28 -17.45 11.59
CA GLU A 9 -18.74 -17.56 11.42
C GLU A 9 -19.14 -17.79 9.96
N THR A 10 -18.37 -17.25 9.00
CA THR A 10 -18.72 -17.31 7.57
C THR A 10 -17.78 -18.18 6.75
N GLY A 11 -16.69 -18.69 7.34
CA GLY A 11 -15.65 -19.44 6.62
C GLY A 11 -14.90 -18.61 5.56
N VAL A 12 -15.08 -17.29 5.56
CA VAL A 12 -14.45 -16.39 4.60
C VAL A 12 -13.02 -16.12 5.02
N VAL A 13 -12.06 -16.47 4.18
CA VAL A 13 -10.66 -16.11 4.36
C VAL A 13 -10.44 -14.70 3.81
N GLN A 14 -9.99 -13.81 4.67
CA GLN A 14 -9.64 -12.44 4.30
C GLN A 14 -8.15 -12.20 4.48
N ILE A 15 -7.49 -11.74 3.43
CA ILE A 15 -6.10 -11.29 3.45
C ILE A 15 -6.14 -9.77 3.37
N VAL A 16 -5.80 -9.12 4.47
CA VAL A 16 -5.74 -7.66 4.55
C VAL A 16 -4.31 -7.21 4.30
N VAL A 17 -4.15 -6.44 3.25
CA VAL A 17 -2.88 -5.85 2.82
C VAL A 17 -2.90 -4.37 3.16
N THR A 18 -2.04 -3.95 4.08
CA THR A 18 -1.88 -2.55 4.45
C THR A 18 -0.48 -2.07 4.11
N ALA A 19 -0.35 -0.85 3.61
CA ALA A 19 0.94 -0.21 3.47
C ALA A 19 1.63 -0.10 4.83
N ASN A 20 2.94 -0.36 4.86
CA ASN A 20 3.72 -0.20 6.09
C ASN A 20 3.88 1.29 6.39
N LYS A 21 3.16 1.79 7.40
CA LYS A 21 3.26 3.17 7.85
C LYS A 21 4.47 3.30 8.77
N SER A 22 5.63 3.62 8.21
CA SER A 22 6.87 3.82 8.98
C SER A 22 6.78 4.97 9.97
N MET A 23 6.01 6.03 9.64
CA MET A 23 5.84 7.20 10.50
C MET A 23 4.37 7.56 10.65
N SER A 24 3.98 7.94 11.87
CA SER A 24 2.65 8.47 12.14
C SER A 24 2.48 9.86 11.52
N TRP A 25 1.24 10.29 11.27
CA TRP A 25 0.95 11.64 10.80
C TRP A 25 1.55 12.73 11.71
N ARG A 26 1.46 12.51 13.02
CA ARG A 26 2.03 13.43 14.01
C ARG A 26 3.54 13.58 13.87
N ALA A 27 4.26 12.48 13.66
CA ALA A 27 5.71 12.50 13.46
C ALA A 27 6.10 13.24 12.17
N ASN A 28 5.33 13.09 11.09
CA ASN A 28 5.54 13.83 9.84
C ASN A 28 5.30 15.34 10.03
N VAL A 29 4.25 15.72 10.78
CA VAL A 29 3.99 17.13 11.09
C VAL A 29 5.09 17.73 11.96
N ILE A 30 5.58 17.00 12.97
CA ILE A 30 6.70 17.43 13.80
C ILE A 30 7.96 17.62 12.95
N LEU A 31 8.26 16.66 12.08
CA LEU A 31 9.41 16.75 11.18
C LEU A 31 9.31 17.99 10.27
N ALA A 32 8.16 18.21 9.66
CA ALA A 32 7.94 19.40 8.83
C ALA A 32 8.08 20.69 9.62
N ALA A 33 7.54 20.74 10.86
CA ALA A 33 7.65 21.89 11.73
C ALA A 33 9.11 22.16 12.14
N CYS A 34 9.90 21.13 12.44
CA CYS A 34 11.34 21.27 12.75
C CYS A 34 12.11 21.83 11.55
N ILE A 35 11.87 21.30 10.34
CA ILE A 35 12.50 21.81 9.12
C ILE A 35 12.10 23.26 8.88
N GLY A 36 10.81 23.59 8.99
CA GLY A 36 10.32 24.95 8.81
C GLY A 36 10.89 25.96 9.82
N ALA A 37 10.95 25.57 11.10
CA ALA A 37 11.53 26.39 12.16
C ALA A 37 13.01 26.67 11.89
N THR A 38 13.78 25.63 11.52
CA THR A 38 15.19 25.77 11.17
C THR A 38 15.39 26.70 9.98
N SER A 39 14.62 26.50 8.90
CA SER A 39 14.68 27.35 7.70
C SER A 39 14.32 28.82 8.02
N LEU A 40 13.32 29.06 8.88
CA LEU A 40 12.96 30.42 9.30
C LEU A 40 14.05 31.08 10.13
N VAL A 41 14.69 30.37 11.05
CA VAL A 41 15.79 30.91 11.87
C VAL A 41 16.97 31.30 10.98
N PHE A 42 17.42 30.38 10.10
CA PHE A 42 18.53 30.67 9.18
C PHE A 42 18.19 31.77 8.19
N GLY A 43 17.00 31.71 7.59
CA GLY A 43 16.52 32.76 6.67
C GLY A 43 16.42 34.13 7.33
N GLY A 44 15.93 34.19 8.59
CA GLY A 44 15.84 35.41 9.37
C GLY A 44 17.21 36.01 9.71
N VAL A 45 18.17 35.17 10.12
CA VAL A 45 19.55 35.63 10.36
C VAL A 45 20.17 36.19 9.09
N ILE A 46 20.07 35.51 7.94
CA ILE A 46 20.62 35.98 6.67
C ILE A 46 19.92 37.27 6.21
N ALA A 47 18.61 37.35 6.39
CA ALA A 47 17.84 38.55 6.07
C ALA A 47 18.25 39.77 6.91
N SER A 48 18.66 39.58 8.17
CA SER A 48 19.14 40.66 9.04
C SER A 48 20.46 41.29 8.54
N PHE A 49 21.24 40.54 7.73
CA PHE A 49 22.42 41.08 7.03
C PHE A 49 22.09 41.79 5.71
N GLY A 50 20.83 42.01 5.40
CA GLY A 50 20.37 42.74 4.20
C GLY A 50 19.99 41.84 3.02
N PHE A 51 20.13 40.51 3.15
CA PHE A 51 19.81 39.54 2.07
C PHE A 51 18.36 39.05 2.17
N TRP A 52 17.39 39.97 2.20
CA TRP A 52 15.97 39.65 2.38
C TRP A 52 15.37 38.75 1.28
N MET A 53 16.00 38.68 0.08
CA MET A 53 15.57 37.79 -1.02
C MET A 53 15.66 36.27 -0.65
N VAL A 54 16.35 35.93 0.43
CA VAL A 54 16.42 34.52 0.92
C VAL A 54 15.06 34.07 1.48
N LEU A 55 14.27 34.98 2.07
CA LEU A 55 12.97 34.64 2.70
C LEU A 55 11.95 33.99 1.74
N PRO A 56 11.71 34.50 0.51
CA PRO A 56 10.80 33.85 -0.41
C PRO A 56 11.29 32.44 -0.83
N PHE A 57 12.60 32.23 -0.94
CA PHE A 57 13.15 30.90 -1.24
C PHE A 57 12.95 29.92 -0.08
N ALA A 58 13.21 30.34 1.16
CA ALA A 58 12.98 29.53 2.35
C ALA A 58 11.49 29.17 2.49
N GLY A 59 10.60 30.10 2.19
CA GLY A 59 9.16 29.85 2.16
C GLY A 59 8.75 28.82 1.10
N LEU A 60 9.29 28.95 -0.12
CA LEU A 60 9.02 28.02 -1.21
C LEU A 60 9.53 26.61 -0.91
N GLU A 61 10.75 26.49 -0.36
CA GLU A 61 11.33 25.22 0.08
C GLU A 61 10.44 24.53 1.12
N PHE A 62 9.99 25.28 2.13
CA PHE A 62 9.09 24.73 3.15
C PHE A 62 7.76 24.25 2.55
N LEU A 63 7.15 25.02 1.66
CA LEU A 63 5.93 24.60 0.96
C LEU A 63 6.15 23.32 0.15
N LEU A 64 7.28 23.20 -0.54
CA LEU A 64 7.63 22.01 -1.30
C LEU A 64 7.74 20.78 -0.38
N VAL A 65 8.42 20.92 0.76
CA VAL A 65 8.55 19.83 1.75
C VAL A 65 7.18 19.41 2.27
N VAL A 66 6.33 20.34 2.67
CA VAL A 66 4.96 20.04 3.15
C VAL A 66 4.13 19.35 2.06
N PHE A 67 4.22 19.83 0.83
CA PHE A 67 3.54 19.22 -0.31
C PHE A 67 4.00 17.79 -0.56
N CYS A 68 5.32 17.55 -0.60
CA CYS A 68 5.88 16.21 -0.79
C CYS A 68 5.50 15.25 0.33
N LEU A 69 5.56 15.68 1.59
CA LEU A 69 5.15 14.88 2.74
C LEU A 69 3.66 14.55 2.69
N GLY A 70 2.82 15.53 2.32
CA GLY A 70 1.38 15.33 2.17
C GLY A 70 1.06 14.29 1.08
N ARG A 71 1.72 14.39 -0.08
CA ARG A 71 1.57 13.40 -1.18
C ARG A 71 2.07 12.01 -0.79
N ALA A 72 3.20 11.94 -0.08
CA ALA A 72 3.73 10.67 0.41
C ALA A 72 2.76 10.02 1.40
N TYR A 73 2.21 10.80 2.33
CA TYR A 73 1.26 10.30 3.32
C TYR A 73 -0.04 9.79 2.69
N GLN A 74 -0.58 10.48 1.69
CA GLN A 74 -1.78 10.03 0.97
C GLN A 74 -1.57 8.65 0.34
N LYS A 75 -0.40 8.38 -0.26
CA LYS A 75 -0.09 7.06 -0.83
C LYS A 75 -0.04 5.94 0.20
N LEU A 76 0.27 6.23 1.46
CA LEU A 76 0.34 5.26 2.56
C LEU A 76 -1.04 4.85 3.11
N GLY A 77 -2.11 5.54 2.74
CA GLY A 77 -3.49 5.21 3.10
C GLY A 77 -4.11 4.10 2.25
N TYR A 78 -3.39 3.57 1.25
CA TYR A 78 -3.89 2.53 0.37
C TYR A 78 -3.98 1.17 1.10
N MET A 79 -5.16 0.58 1.05
CA MET A 79 -5.46 -0.74 1.61
C MET A 79 -6.05 -1.62 0.52
N GLU A 80 -5.66 -2.88 0.53
CA GLU A 80 -6.26 -3.91 -0.30
C GLU A 80 -6.77 -5.03 0.61
N VAL A 81 -7.98 -5.47 0.36
CA VAL A 81 -8.59 -6.61 1.03
C VAL A 81 -8.91 -7.67 -0.01
N ILE A 82 -8.27 -8.81 0.11
CA ILE A 82 -8.51 -9.97 -0.76
C ILE A 82 -9.35 -10.94 0.05
N SER A 83 -10.58 -11.14 -0.36
CA SER A 83 -11.53 -12.02 0.31
C SER A 83 -11.92 -13.15 -0.64
N ARG A 84 -11.87 -14.40 -0.16
CA ARG A 84 -12.44 -15.51 -0.89
C ARG A 84 -13.75 -15.93 -0.28
N LYS A 85 -14.81 -15.92 -1.09
CA LYS A 85 -16.14 -16.36 -0.71
C LYS A 85 -16.56 -17.48 -1.67
N GLY A 86 -16.35 -18.73 -1.26
CA GLY A 86 -16.61 -19.90 -2.13
C GLY A 86 -15.75 -19.86 -3.39
N ASP A 87 -16.38 -19.73 -4.53
CA ASP A 87 -15.75 -19.77 -5.86
C ASP A 87 -15.32 -18.40 -6.40
N ILE A 88 -15.59 -17.34 -5.67
CA ILE A 88 -15.29 -15.96 -6.07
C ILE A 88 -14.20 -15.38 -5.18
N LEU A 89 -13.16 -14.86 -5.84
CA LEU A 89 -12.13 -14.04 -5.22
C LEU A 89 -12.52 -12.57 -5.38
N LEU A 90 -12.79 -11.91 -4.28
CA LEU A 90 -13.14 -10.50 -4.22
C LEU A 90 -11.90 -9.71 -3.83
N VAL A 91 -11.47 -8.80 -4.68
CA VAL A 91 -10.37 -7.89 -4.41
C VAL A 91 -10.93 -6.50 -4.28
N GLU A 92 -10.88 -5.98 -3.07
CA GLU A 92 -11.31 -4.63 -2.73
C GLU A 92 -10.08 -3.77 -2.49
N SER A 93 -9.99 -2.65 -3.17
CA SER A 93 -8.89 -1.72 -3.02
C SER A 93 -9.39 -0.29 -2.86
N GLY A 94 -8.74 0.48 -2.00
CA GLY A 94 -9.12 1.86 -1.77
C GLY A 94 -8.29 2.58 -0.72
N PHE A 95 -8.58 3.88 -0.60
CA PHE A 95 -8.07 4.73 0.47
C PHE A 95 -9.18 4.88 1.51
N ASP A 96 -8.96 4.39 2.73
CA ASP A 96 -9.89 4.49 3.86
C ASP A 96 -11.26 3.82 3.66
N ARG A 97 -11.71 3.66 2.42
CA ARG A 97 -12.91 2.91 2.02
C ARG A 97 -12.66 2.16 0.71
N PRO A 98 -13.30 1.01 0.48
CA PRO A 98 -13.18 0.30 -0.79
C PRO A 98 -13.78 1.18 -1.91
N VAL A 99 -12.93 1.57 -2.86
CA VAL A 99 -13.31 2.38 -4.02
C VAL A 99 -13.42 1.51 -5.27
N LYS A 100 -12.60 0.48 -5.35
CA LYS A 100 -12.61 -0.50 -6.45
C LYS A 100 -12.84 -1.89 -5.90
N THR A 101 -13.84 -2.56 -6.43
CA THR A 101 -14.15 -3.95 -6.16
C THR A 101 -13.98 -4.71 -7.47
N SER A 102 -13.17 -5.76 -7.45
CA SER A 102 -12.98 -6.65 -8.60
C SER A 102 -13.31 -8.07 -8.17
N GLU A 103 -14.22 -8.69 -8.90
CA GLU A 103 -14.62 -10.08 -8.70
C GLU A 103 -13.94 -10.95 -9.75
N LEU A 104 -13.25 -11.99 -9.29
CA LEU A 104 -12.54 -12.94 -10.13
C LEU A 104 -12.97 -14.37 -9.76
N PRO A 105 -13.28 -15.24 -10.73
CA PRO A 105 -13.52 -16.65 -10.44
C PRO A 105 -12.24 -17.29 -9.90
N SER A 106 -12.28 -17.93 -8.72
CA SER A 106 -11.09 -18.47 -8.06
C SER A 106 -10.44 -19.59 -8.86
N HIS A 107 -11.22 -20.41 -9.56
CA HIS A 107 -10.71 -21.55 -10.36
C HIS A 107 -9.95 -21.12 -11.63
N TRP A 108 -10.22 -19.93 -12.16
CA TRP A 108 -9.59 -19.41 -13.38
C TRP A 108 -8.56 -18.33 -13.10
N THR A 109 -8.29 -18.07 -11.82
CA THR A 109 -7.36 -17.02 -11.40
C THR A 109 -6.00 -17.63 -11.12
N GLU A 110 -5.00 -17.18 -11.86
CA GLU A 110 -3.58 -17.49 -11.63
C GLU A 110 -2.88 -16.32 -11.00
N VAL A 111 -1.98 -16.62 -10.07
CA VAL A 111 -1.11 -15.62 -9.45
C VAL A 111 0.24 -15.66 -10.16
N LYS A 112 0.65 -14.56 -10.74
CA LYS A 112 1.97 -14.41 -11.37
C LYS A 112 2.79 -13.37 -10.61
N PHE A 113 4.01 -13.76 -10.29
CA PHE A 113 5.01 -12.84 -9.79
C PHE A 113 5.98 -12.53 -10.92
N GLU A 114 6.01 -11.27 -11.34
CA GLU A 114 7.00 -10.78 -12.30
C GLU A 114 8.20 -10.28 -11.54
N ASP A 115 9.33 -10.94 -11.74
CA ASP A 115 10.60 -10.51 -11.16
C ASP A 115 11.00 -9.14 -11.68
N PRO A 116 11.52 -8.30 -10.81
CA PRO A 116 11.91 -6.95 -11.19
C PRO A 116 13.06 -6.96 -12.21
N PRO A 117 13.01 -6.15 -13.28
CA PRO A 117 14.07 -6.05 -14.25
C PRO A 117 15.34 -5.36 -13.70
N SER A 118 15.23 -4.70 -12.53
CA SER A 118 16.33 -4.00 -11.84
C SER A 118 16.35 -4.30 -10.36
N ALA A 119 17.53 -4.22 -9.74
CA ALA A 119 17.69 -4.40 -8.29
C ALA A 119 16.91 -3.38 -7.44
N PHE A 120 16.58 -2.24 -8.01
CA PHE A 120 15.81 -1.17 -7.36
C PHE A 120 14.29 -1.30 -7.53
N ASP A 121 13.83 -2.19 -8.41
CA ASP A 121 12.41 -2.44 -8.60
C ASP A 121 11.91 -3.52 -7.65
N VAL A 122 10.67 -3.43 -7.24
CA VAL A 122 10.06 -4.31 -6.24
C VAL A 122 9.37 -5.53 -6.88
N GLY A 123 9.31 -5.58 -8.23
CA GLY A 123 8.53 -6.57 -8.97
C GLY A 123 7.02 -6.31 -8.90
N ARG A 124 6.26 -7.05 -9.69
CA ARG A 124 4.80 -6.92 -9.76
C ARG A 124 4.14 -8.24 -9.42
N LEU A 125 3.10 -8.17 -8.59
CA LEU A 125 2.27 -9.31 -8.28
C LEU A 125 0.93 -9.12 -8.99
N MET A 126 0.63 -10.02 -9.91
CA MET A 126 -0.56 -9.93 -10.77
C MET A 126 -1.47 -11.14 -10.56
N LEU A 127 -2.76 -10.87 -10.44
CA LEU A 127 -3.83 -11.86 -10.59
C LEU A 127 -4.27 -11.85 -12.04
N GLN A 128 -4.15 -12.97 -12.71
CA GLN A 128 -4.54 -13.11 -14.11
C GLN A 128 -5.75 -14.04 -14.22
N CYS A 129 -6.82 -13.56 -14.84
CA CYS A 129 -8.03 -14.33 -15.08
C CYS A 129 -8.61 -13.97 -16.45
N SER A 130 -8.79 -14.95 -17.33
CA SER A 130 -9.46 -14.79 -18.65
C SER A 130 -9.01 -13.56 -19.45
N GLY A 131 -7.69 -13.29 -19.51
CA GLY A 131 -7.14 -12.15 -20.23
C GLY A 131 -7.19 -10.80 -19.49
N LYS A 132 -7.78 -10.75 -18.30
CA LYS A 132 -7.71 -9.59 -17.40
C LYS A 132 -6.58 -9.80 -16.41
N SER A 133 -5.77 -8.76 -16.23
CA SER A 133 -4.71 -8.75 -15.22
C SER A 133 -5.00 -7.66 -14.19
N LEU A 134 -4.96 -8.03 -12.91
CA LEU A 134 -5.13 -7.13 -11.79
C LEU A 134 -3.84 -7.14 -10.95
N GLU A 135 -3.18 -6.01 -10.81
CA GLU A 135 -2.03 -5.87 -9.94
C GLU A 135 -2.47 -5.72 -8.49
N ILE A 136 -1.88 -6.52 -7.60
CA ILE A 136 -2.13 -6.52 -6.16
C ILE A 136 -0.85 -6.24 -5.39
N GLY A 137 -0.98 -5.70 -4.17
CA GLY A 137 0.16 -5.40 -3.31
C GLY A 137 1.03 -4.26 -3.83
N GLN A 138 0.46 -3.26 -4.52
CA GLN A 138 1.23 -2.13 -5.07
C GLN A 138 2.01 -1.35 -4.00
N ALA A 139 1.48 -1.29 -2.78
CA ALA A 139 2.09 -0.56 -1.66
C ALA A 139 3.08 -1.40 -0.84
N LEU A 140 3.35 -2.65 -1.24
CA LEU A 140 4.21 -3.58 -0.51
C LEU A 140 5.65 -3.58 -1.04
N GLY A 141 6.59 -3.81 -0.12
CA GLY A 141 7.98 -4.09 -0.45
C GLY A 141 8.20 -5.49 -1.04
N LYS A 142 9.40 -5.77 -1.56
CA LYS A 142 9.75 -7.02 -2.25
C LYS A 142 9.48 -8.26 -1.39
N GLU A 143 9.90 -8.25 -0.13
CA GLU A 143 9.72 -9.38 0.78
C GLU A 143 8.24 -9.57 1.17
N GLU A 144 7.52 -8.46 1.38
CA GLU A 144 6.09 -8.50 1.69
C GLU A 144 5.26 -9.01 0.50
N LYS A 145 5.64 -8.69 -0.74
CA LYS A 145 5.02 -9.24 -1.96
C LYS A 145 5.20 -10.74 -2.07
N ARG A 146 6.36 -11.27 -1.67
CA ARG A 146 6.60 -12.72 -1.63
C ARG A 146 5.74 -13.42 -0.58
N VAL A 147 5.54 -12.78 0.57
CA VAL A 147 4.62 -13.29 1.60
C VAL A 147 3.20 -13.29 1.06
N LEU A 148 2.75 -12.19 0.47
CA LEU A 148 1.42 -12.07 -0.13
C LEU A 148 1.20 -13.12 -1.23
N TYR A 149 2.20 -13.36 -2.09
CA TYR A 149 2.15 -14.39 -3.12
C TYR A 149 1.86 -15.78 -2.54
N ARG A 150 2.57 -16.16 -1.47
CA ARG A 150 2.36 -17.45 -0.80
C ARG A 150 0.99 -17.56 -0.16
N GLU A 151 0.53 -16.50 0.50
CA GLU A 151 -0.78 -16.47 1.15
C GLU A 151 -1.93 -16.58 0.14
N VAL A 152 -1.84 -15.84 -0.98
CA VAL A 152 -2.84 -15.90 -2.04
C VAL A 152 -2.83 -17.27 -2.73
N LEU A 153 -1.65 -17.84 -3.01
CA LEU A 153 -1.54 -19.22 -3.54
C LEU A 153 -2.17 -20.24 -2.59
N HIS A 154 -1.91 -20.12 -1.31
CA HIS A 154 -2.51 -20.98 -0.30
C HIS A 154 -4.04 -20.84 -0.29
N CYS A 155 -4.53 -19.62 -0.34
CA CYS A 155 -5.96 -19.33 -0.39
C CYS A 155 -6.63 -19.92 -1.64
N LEU A 156 -5.96 -19.89 -2.81
CA LEU A 156 -6.49 -20.46 -4.05
C LEU A 156 -6.46 -22.00 -4.08
N ARG A 157 -5.44 -22.62 -3.46
CA ARG A 157 -5.22 -24.08 -3.55
C ARG A 157 -5.92 -24.88 -2.45
N PHE A 158 -5.93 -24.38 -1.22
CA PHE A 158 -6.27 -25.19 -0.04
C PHE A 158 -7.62 -24.90 0.59
N ASP A 159 -8.31 -23.87 0.15
CA ASP A 159 -9.63 -23.51 0.71
C ASP A 159 -10.79 -24.05 -0.13
N GLN A 160 -10.63 -25.24 -0.73
CA GLN A 160 -11.78 -26.04 -1.13
C GLN A 160 -12.32 -26.70 0.15
N PRO A 161 -13.55 -26.40 0.57
CA PRO A 161 -14.19 -27.24 1.57
C PRO A 161 -14.23 -28.67 1.00
N ASP A 162 -13.60 -29.60 1.72
CA ASP A 162 -13.60 -31.01 1.39
C ASP A 162 -15.06 -31.50 1.36
N LEU A 163 -15.69 -31.45 0.18
CA LEU A 163 -17.02 -32.04 -0.09
C LEU A 163 -16.96 -33.58 -0.03
N ARG A 164 -15.84 -34.18 0.42
CA ARG A 164 -15.67 -35.62 0.53
C ARG A 164 -16.08 -36.21 1.88
N LEU A 165 -16.60 -35.41 2.81
CA LEU A 165 -17.05 -35.91 4.12
C LEU A 165 -18.57 -36.00 4.27
N ILE A 166 -19.34 -35.90 3.19
CA ILE A 166 -20.79 -36.18 3.19
C ILE A 166 -21.03 -37.22 2.11
N SER A 167 -20.66 -38.46 2.41
CA SER A 167 -21.15 -39.64 1.69
C SER A 167 -21.29 -40.79 2.69
#